data_ab92ae07a5531f25c7fc7e1b6994ccd1
#
_entry.id   ab92ae07a5531f25c7fc7e1b6994ccd1
#
_cell.length_a   1.000
_cell.length_b   1.000
_cell.length_c   1.000
_cell.angle_alpha   90.00
_cell.angle_beta   90.00
_cell.angle_gamma   90.00
#
_symmetry.space_group_name_H-M   'P 1'
#
loop_
_entity.id
_entity.type
_entity.pdbx_description
1 polymer ?
#
loop_
_entity_poly.entity_id
_entity_poly.type
_entity_poly.pdbx_seq_one_letter_code
_entity_poly.pdbx_strand_id
1 'polypeptide(L)'
;NEYRITGFGRGFNLLRPENTGALFVLVQMDAEDYEAWVLETEDDIDAFLAHFGMSPTDVGQILKGGEQDVSALATAEQKEIETFVRTLGGFPKAAEMSAAARKIYNDVYDHVENIVRNPDRELLAWNHTEYQIFRAIEEAQYGNQVRNGFSSMEAFIEAANSVLNRRK
;
A
#
# COMPACT_ATOMS: atom_id res chain seq x y z
N ASN A 1 -22.01 -6.55 -9.72
CA ASN A 1 -22.81 -6.94 -8.55
C ASN A 1 -22.37 -6.07 -7.38
N GLU A 2 -23.29 -5.32 -6.80
CA GLU A 2 -23.05 -4.52 -5.61
C GLU A 2 -23.41 -5.36 -4.39
N TYR A 3 -22.48 -5.55 -3.47
CA TYR A 3 -22.75 -6.19 -2.20
C TYR A 3 -23.12 -5.13 -1.18
N ARG A 4 -24.26 -5.27 -0.54
CA ARG A 4 -24.72 -4.36 0.51
C ARG A 4 -24.93 -5.14 1.79
N ILE A 5 -24.34 -4.62 2.87
CA ILE A 5 -24.64 -5.09 4.21
C ILE A 5 -25.82 -4.25 4.71
N THR A 6 -26.93 -4.89 5.07
CA THR A 6 -28.15 -4.24 5.52
C THR A 6 -28.63 -4.87 6.83
N GLY A 7 -29.64 -4.27 7.47
CA GLY A 7 -30.25 -4.84 8.68
C GLY A 7 -29.67 -4.31 9.97
N PHE A 8 -28.76 -3.32 9.91
CA PHE A 8 -28.28 -2.64 11.09
C PHE A 8 -29.44 -1.88 11.76
N GLY A 9 -29.72 -2.20 13.02
CA GLY A 9 -30.73 -1.50 13.83
C GLY A 9 -30.37 -0.03 14.04
N ARG A 10 -31.35 0.78 14.44
CA ARG A 10 -31.10 2.18 14.84
C ARG A 10 -30.13 2.20 16.03
N GLY A 11 -29.05 2.97 15.89
CA GLY A 11 -28.03 3.10 16.96
C GLY A 11 -26.97 2.01 16.92
N PHE A 12 -26.75 1.35 15.79
CA PHE A 12 -25.62 0.43 15.64
C PHE A 12 -24.31 1.18 15.86
N ASN A 13 -23.56 0.76 16.88
CA ASN A 13 -22.43 1.50 17.40
C ASN A 13 -21.27 1.70 16.42
N LEU A 14 -21.16 0.87 15.41
CA LEU A 14 -20.07 0.96 14.42
C LEU A 14 -20.38 1.94 13.27
N LEU A 15 -21.66 2.31 13.07
CA LEU A 15 -22.08 3.24 12.03
C LEU A 15 -22.41 4.62 12.62
N ARG A 16 -21.40 5.29 13.16
CA ARG A 16 -21.52 6.64 13.72
C ARG A 16 -20.89 7.66 12.79
N PRO A 17 -21.34 8.93 12.80
CA PRO A 17 -20.71 10.00 12.05
C PRO A 17 -19.21 10.17 12.35
N GLU A 18 -18.79 9.88 13.59
CA GLU A 18 -17.41 9.96 14.05
C GLU A 18 -16.50 8.96 13.33
N ASN A 19 -17.07 7.84 12.86
CA ASN A 19 -16.34 6.81 12.12
C ASN A 19 -16.25 7.09 10.61
N THR A 20 -16.62 8.30 10.18
CA THR A 20 -16.48 8.67 8.77
C THR A 20 -15.00 8.66 8.37
N GLY A 21 -14.66 7.85 7.36
CA GLY A 21 -13.28 7.64 6.92
C GLY A 21 -12.57 6.45 7.59
N ALA A 22 -13.17 5.85 8.64
CA ALA A 22 -12.64 4.64 9.26
C ALA A 22 -12.82 3.41 8.36
N LEU A 23 -11.94 2.43 8.49
CA LEU A 23 -12.05 1.13 7.82
C LEU A 23 -12.97 0.20 8.62
N PHE A 24 -14.07 -0.21 8.01
CA PHE A 24 -14.94 -1.24 8.56
C PHE A 24 -14.50 -2.62 8.07
N VAL A 25 -14.16 -3.49 9.01
CA VAL A 25 -13.74 -4.88 8.74
C VAL A 25 -14.84 -5.81 9.22
N LEU A 26 -15.30 -6.68 8.34
CA LEU A 26 -16.26 -7.74 8.65
C LEU A 26 -15.66 -9.08 8.28
N VAL A 27 -15.52 -9.96 9.26
CA VAL A 27 -14.96 -11.30 9.09
C VAL A 27 -16.06 -12.33 9.32
N GLN A 28 -16.24 -13.21 8.36
CA GLN A 28 -17.10 -14.38 8.54
C GLN A 28 -16.32 -15.46 9.30
N MET A 29 -16.77 -15.78 10.49
CA MET A 29 -16.15 -16.80 11.35
C MET A 29 -16.65 -18.19 10.99
N ASP A 30 -17.96 -18.31 10.71
CA ASP A 30 -18.59 -19.53 10.19
C ASP A 30 -19.79 -19.19 9.28
N ALA A 31 -20.69 -20.14 9.03
CA ALA A 31 -21.79 -19.95 8.08
C ALA A 31 -22.78 -18.84 8.48
N GLU A 32 -22.93 -18.55 9.78
CA GLU A 32 -23.91 -17.61 10.31
C GLU A 32 -23.29 -16.54 11.22
N ASP A 33 -22.07 -16.75 11.70
CA ASP A 33 -21.41 -15.85 12.65
C ASP A 33 -20.39 -14.95 11.97
N TYR A 34 -20.46 -13.65 12.32
CA TYR A 34 -19.59 -12.59 11.82
C TYR A 34 -19.05 -11.78 12.98
N GLU A 35 -17.79 -11.39 12.86
CA GLU A 35 -17.18 -10.39 13.72
C GLU A 35 -16.89 -9.11 12.94
N ALA A 36 -17.06 -7.96 13.59
CA ALA A 36 -16.87 -6.66 12.97
C ALA A 36 -16.00 -5.74 13.81
N TRP A 37 -15.12 -5.02 13.14
CA TRP A 37 -14.23 -4.02 13.75
C TRP A 37 -14.29 -2.72 12.96
N VAL A 38 -13.94 -1.62 13.64
CA VAL A 38 -13.71 -0.31 13.04
C VAL A 38 -12.31 0.13 13.40
N LEU A 39 -11.49 0.40 12.39
CA LEU A 39 -10.16 0.98 12.53
C LEU A 39 -10.28 2.47 12.23
N GLU A 40 -10.03 3.30 13.23
CA GLU A 40 -10.34 4.74 13.19
C GLU A 40 -9.13 5.58 12.76
N THR A 41 -7.90 5.08 12.94
CA THR A 41 -6.68 5.81 12.62
C THR A 41 -6.04 5.32 11.32
N GLU A 42 -5.38 6.22 10.59
CA GLU A 42 -4.63 5.86 9.39
C GLU A 42 -3.55 4.82 9.70
N ASP A 43 -2.86 4.96 10.83
CA ASP A 43 -1.81 4.02 11.24
C ASP A 43 -2.36 2.60 11.46
N ASP A 44 -3.53 2.46 12.09
CA ASP A 44 -4.18 1.16 12.29
C ASP A 44 -4.68 0.57 10.97
N ILE A 45 -5.20 1.40 10.09
CA ILE A 45 -5.65 0.99 8.74
C ILE A 45 -4.46 0.48 7.94
N ASP A 46 -3.37 1.25 7.89
CA ASP A 46 -2.16 0.89 7.15
C ASP A 46 -1.52 -0.39 7.73
N ALA A 47 -1.45 -0.50 9.07
CA ALA A 47 -0.95 -1.70 9.72
C ALA A 47 -1.80 -2.93 9.42
N PHE A 48 -3.13 -2.79 9.42
CA PHE A 48 -4.06 -3.87 9.05
C PHE A 48 -3.88 -4.29 7.59
N LEU A 49 -3.91 -3.33 6.67
CA LEU A 49 -3.74 -3.59 5.25
C LEU A 49 -2.40 -4.27 4.97
N ALA A 50 -1.32 -3.77 5.57
CA ALA A 50 0.01 -4.36 5.43
C ALA A 50 0.08 -5.78 6.02
N HIS A 51 -0.55 -6.03 7.19
CA HIS A 51 -0.55 -7.34 7.84
C HIS A 51 -1.23 -8.41 6.97
N PHE A 52 -2.32 -8.02 6.29
CA PHE A 52 -3.05 -8.92 5.38
C PHE A 52 -2.59 -8.81 3.92
N GLY A 53 -1.54 -8.03 3.62
CA GLY A 53 -1.01 -7.78 2.27
C GLY A 53 -2.06 -7.19 1.34
N MET A 54 -2.97 -6.42 1.90
CA MET A 54 -4.03 -5.74 1.16
C MET A 54 -3.57 -4.34 0.78
N SER A 55 -4.07 -3.88 -0.36
CA SER A 55 -3.92 -2.49 -0.77
C SER A 55 -5.20 -1.69 -0.44
N PRO A 56 -5.14 -0.36 -0.37
CA PRO A 56 -6.33 0.47 -0.24
C PRO A 56 -7.38 0.21 -1.33
N THR A 57 -6.99 -0.36 -2.46
CA THR A 57 -7.89 -0.72 -3.56
C THR A 57 -8.74 -1.96 -3.29
N ASP A 58 -8.34 -2.77 -2.32
CA ASP A 58 -9.08 -3.96 -1.92
C ASP A 58 -10.22 -3.65 -0.93
N VAL A 59 -10.25 -2.41 -0.43
CA VAL A 59 -11.35 -1.91 0.41
C VAL A 59 -12.65 -1.92 -0.38
N GLY A 60 -13.71 -2.47 0.23
CA GLY A 60 -15.01 -2.64 -0.40
C GLY A 60 -15.17 -3.92 -1.22
N GLN A 61 -14.18 -4.81 -1.20
CA GLN A 61 -14.27 -6.14 -1.82
C GLN A 61 -14.50 -7.23 -0.76
N ILE A 62 -15.12 -8.32 -1.20
CA ILE A 62 -15.17 -9.55 -0.41
C ILE A 62 -13.91 -10.34 -0.72
N LEU A 63 -13.02 -10.39 0.25
CA LEU A 63 -11.84 -11.23 0.19
C LEU A 63 -12.23 -12.64 0.69
N LYS A 64 -12.10 -13.63 -0.14
CA LYS A 64 -12.24 -15.01 0.32
C LYS A 64 -10.94 -15.39 0.99
N GLY A 65 -11.00 -15.61 2.30
CA GLY A 65 -9.92 -16.25 3.04
C GLY A 65 -9.64 -17.62 2.46
N GLY A 66 -8.70 -17.70 1.61
CA GLY A 66 -8.12 -18.92 1.07
C GLY A 66 -6.61 -18.76 1.18
N GLU A 67 -5.93 -19.85 1.45
CA GLU A 67 -4.53 -20.03 1.77
C GLU A 67 -3.49 -19.40 0.79
N GLN A 68 -3.78 -18.28 0.15
CA GLN A 68 -2.72 -17.44 -0.37
C GLN A 68 -2.08 -16.79 0.84
N ASP A 69 -0.88 -17.19 1.13
CA ASP A 69 -0.05 -16.61 2.18
C ASP A 69 0.26 -15.15 1.78
N VAL A 70 -0.63 -14.27 2.16
CA VAL A 70 -0.59 -12.83 1.84
C VAL A 70 0.72 -12.24 2.38
N SER A 71 1.19 -12.76 3.53
CA SER A 71 2.50 -12.44 4.09
C SER A 71 3.62 -12.85 3.14
N ALA A 72 3.50 -14.01 2.48
CA ALA A 72 4.49 -14.46 1.51
C ALA A 72 4.51 -13.59 0.25
N LEU A 73 3.35 -13.14 -0.25
CA LEU A 73 3.26 -12.24 -1.41
C LEU A 73 3.83 -10.86 -1.11
N ALA A 74 3.48 -10.27 0.03
CA ALA A 74 4.06 -8.99 0.47
C ALA A 74 5.59 -9.10 0.64
N THR A 75 6.09 -10.21 1.19
CA THR A 75 7.52 -10.47 1.31
C THR A 75 8.18 -10.64 -0.07
N ALA A 76 7.49 -11.28 -1.02
CA ALA A 76 7.97 -11.43 -2.39
C ALA A 76 8.04 -10.06 -3.11
N GLU A 77 7.02 -9.23 -2.98
CA GLU A 77 7.01 -7.87 -3.53
C GLU A 77 8.16 -7.04 -2.97
N GLN A 78 8.34 -7.03 -1.65
CA GLN A 78 9.45 -6.33 -1.01
C GLN A 78 10.81 -6.78 -1.55
N LYS A 79 11.00 -8.09 -1.73
CA LYS A 79 12.24 -8.66 -2.27
C LYS A 79 12.50 -8.23 -3.72
N GLU A 80 11.46 -8.18 -4.56
CA GLU A 80 11.59 -7.71 -5.94
C GLU A 80 11.89 -6.20 -5.98
N ILE A 81 11.27 -5.41 -5.12
CA ILE A 81 11.57 -3.99 -4.94
C ILE A 81 13.03 -3.80 -4.55
N GLU A 82 13.53 -4.51 -3.53
CA GLU A 82 14.92 -4.43 -3.11
C GLU A 82 15.89 -4.84 -4.22
N THR A 83 15.54 -5.87 -4.97
CA THR A 83 16.33 -6.33 -6.11
C THR A 83 16.42 -5.24 -7.17
N PHE A 84 15.30 -4.62 -7.53
CA PHE A 84 15.28 -3.48 -8.44
C PHE A 84 16.13 -2.32 -7.93
N VAL A 85 15.96 -1.92 -6.67
CA VAL A 85 16.71 -0.80 -6.06
C VAL A 85 18.21 -1.04 -6.09
N ARG A 86 18.67 -2.27 -5.89
CA ARG A 86 20.11 -2.63 -5.97
C ARG A 86 20.71 -2.44 -7.36
N THR A 87 19.88 -2.50 -8.41
CA THR A 87 20.36 -2.28 -9.80
C THR A 87 20.52 -0.81 -10.15
N LEU A 88 19.99 0.10 -9.32
CA LEU A 88 19.97 1.51 -9.61
C LEU A 88 21.30 2.19 -9.25
N GLY A 89 21.87 2.92 -10.19
CA GLY A 89 23.02 3.81 -9.95
C GLY A 89 22.64 5.19 -9.39
N GLY A 90 21.36 5.45 -9.18
CA GLY A 90 20.81 6.72 -8.70
C GLY A 90 19.28 6.70 -8.77
N PHE A 91 18.65 7.87 -8.63
CA PHE A 91 17.18 7.97 -8.72
C PHE A 91 16.73 7.73 -10.16
N PRO A 92 15.81 6.77 -10.41
CA PRO A 92 15.33 6.48 -11.76
C PRO A 92 14.42 7.62 -12.28
N LYS A 93 14.20 7.67 -13.57
CA LYS A 93 13.18 8.54 -14.16
C LYS A 93 11.79 8.03 -13.78
N ALA A 94 10.81 8.95 -13.70
CA ALA A 94 9.43 8.59 -13.35
C ALA A 94 8.88 7.45 -14.23
N ALA A 95 9.08 7.51 -15.53
CA ALA A 95 8.62 6.46 -16.46
C ALA A 95 9.27 5.08 -16.20
N GLU A 96 10.53 5.06 -15.77
CA GLU A 96 11.25 3.83 -15.42
C GLU A 96 10.71 3.25 -14.11
N MET A 97 10.46 4.11 -13.11
CA MET A 97 9.90 3.71 -11.83
C MET A 97 8.48 3.16 -11.99
N SER A 98 7.61 3.86 -12.75
CA SER A 98 6.26 3.38 -13.03
C SER A 98 6.24 2.07 -13.82
N ALA A 99 7.16 1.87 -14.77
CA ALA A 99 7.27 0.61 -15.50
C ALA A 99 7.73 -0.54 -14.59
N ALA A 100 8.67 -0.27 -13.67
CA ALA A 100 9.13 -1.24 -12.68
C ALA A 100 8.02 -1.61 -11.71
N ALA A 101 7.27 -0.63 -11.19
CA ALA A 101 6.15 -0.85 -10.29
C ALA A 101 5.09 -1.76 -10.90
N ARG A 102 4.66 -1.46 -12.14
CA ARG A 102 3.71 -2.28 -12.87
C ARG A 102 4.21 -3.72 -13.05
N LYS A 103 5.47 -3.85 -13.47
CA LYS A 103 6.06 -5.19 -13.68
C LYS A 103 6.12 -5.97 -12.38
N ILE A 104 6.64 -5.40 -11.30
CA ILE A 104 6.77 -6.06 -10.01
C ILE A 104 5.39 -6.49 -9.48
N TYR A 105 4.42 -5.59 -9.49
CA TYR A 105 3.07 -5.91 -9.04
C TYR A 105 2.46 -7.06 -9.85
N ASN A 106 2.48 -6.97 -11.17
CA ASN A 106 1.86 -7.97 -12.03
C ASN A 106 2.54 -9.35 -11.90
N ASP A 107 3.87 -9.38 -11.79
CA ASP A 107 4.62 -10.63 -11.67
C ASP A 107 4.41 -11.29 -10.29
N VAL A 108 4.42 -10.51 -9.21
CA VAL A 108 4.28 -11.04 -7.84
C VAL A 108 2.86 -11.57 -7.56
N TYR A 109 1.86 -10.82 -8.02
CA TYR A 109 0.45 -11.17 -7.77
C TYR A 109 -0.19 -12.00 -8.88
N ASP A 110 0.58 -12.46 -9.88
CA ASP A 110 0.07 -13.14 -11.09
C ASP A 110 -1.12 -12.37 -11.70
N HIS A 111 -0.94 -11.06 -11.78
CA HIS A 111 -2.02 -10.13 -12.09
C HIS A 111 -2.12 -9.88 -13.59
N VAL A 112 -3.33 -10.09 -14.13
CA VAL A 112 -3.65 -9.75 -15.52
C VAL A 112 -4.31 -8.37 -15.57
N GLU A 113 -3.63 -7.42 -16.17
CA GLU A 113 -4.10 -6.03 -16.30
C GLU A 113 -5.49 -5.94 -16.92
N ASN A 114 -6.35 -5.15 -16.31
CA ASN A 114 -7.72 -4.93 -16.79
C ASN A 114 -8.10 -3.44 -16.83
N ILE A 115 -7.26 -2.63 -17.46
CA ILE A 115 -7.41 -1.18 -17.55
C ILE A 115 -8.77 -0.78 -18.14
N VAL A 116 -9.31 -1.58 -19.06
CA VAL A 116 -10.58 -1.25 -19.74
C VAL A 116 -11.78 -1.35 -18.79
N ARG A 117 -11.77 -2.31 -17.86
CA ARG A 117 -12.89 -2.55 -16.96
C ARG A 117 -12.78 -1.83 -15.62
N ASN A 118 -11.56 -1.69 -15.11
CA ASN A 118 -11.31 -1.10 -13.82
C ASN A 118 -9.99 -0.32 -13.78
N PRO A 119 -9.91 0.82 -14.51
CA PRO A 119 -8.69 1.61 -14.61
C PRO A 119 -8.22 2.15 -13.25
N ASP A 120 -9.15 2.54 -12.38
CA ASP A 120 -8.80 3.14 -11.08
C ASP A 120 -8.11 2.12 -10.18
N ARG A 121 -8.59 0.88 -10.16
CA ARG A 121 -7.95 -0.20 -9.39
C ARG A 121 -6.52 -0.44 -9.86
N GLU A 122 -6.33 -0.56 -11.18
CA GLU A 122 -5.00 -0.79 -11.76
C GLU A 122 -4.03 0.34 -11.39
N LEU A 123 -4.48 1.58 -11.57
CA LEU A 123 -3.66 2.76 -11.28
C LEU A 123 -3.31 2.86 -9.79
N LEU A 124 -4.24 2.57 -8.90
CA LEU A 124 -4.00 2.61 -7.46
C LEU A 124 -3.02 1.53 -7.02
N ALA A 125 -3.17 0.30 -7.53
CA ALA A 125 -2.25 -0.79 -7.22
C ALA A 125 -0.82 -0.47 -7.65
N TRP A 126 -0.64 -0.02 -8.91
CA TRP A 126 0.68 0.36 -9.40
C TRP A 126 1.27 1.57 -8.69
N ASN A 127 0.45 2.56 -8.33
CA ASN A 127 0.88 3.72 -7.53
C ASN A 127 1.38 3.29 -6.15
N HIS A 128 0.71 2.34 -5.51
CA HIS A 128 1.15 1.81 -4.23
C HIS A 128 2.55 1.17 -4.35
N THR A 129 2.74 0.25 -5.30
CA THR A 129 4.06 -0.35 -5.55
C THR A 129 5.11 0.69 -5.95
N GLU A 130 4.75 1.70 -6.75
CA GLU A 130 5.64 2.82 -7.08
C GLU A 130 6.09 3.60 -5.84
N TYR A 131 5.16 3.84 -4.91
CA TYR A 131 5.48 4.48 -3.64
C TYR A 131 6.42 3.62 -2.78
N GLN A 132 6.20 2.31 -2.72
CA GLN A 132 7.10 1.39 -2.02
C GLN A 132 8.51 1.39 -2.61
N ILE A 133 8.62 1.39 -3.94
CA ILE A 133 9.91 1.53 -4.64
C ILE A 133 10.58 2.86 -4.25
N PHE A 134 9.82 3.95 -4.29
CA PHE A 134 10.33 5.26 -3.92
C PHE A 134 10.88 5.27 -2.49
N ARG A 135 10.14 4.73 -1.53
CA ARG A 135 10.58 4.61 -0.13
C ARG A 135 11.84 3.76 0.02
N ALA A 136 11.91 2.65 -0.70
CA ALA A 136 13.09 1.79 -0.66
C ALA A 136 14.34 2.48 -1.24
N ILE A 137 14.20 3.30 -2.30
CA ILE A 137 15.29 4.11 -2.84
C ILE A 137 15.73 5.19 -1.83
N GLU A 138 14.77 5.89 -1.21
CA GLU A 138 15.09 6.88 -0.16
C GLU A 138 15.85 6.25 0.99
N GLU A 139 15.39 5.11 1.49
CA GLU A 139 16.07 4.40 2.57
C GLU A 139 17.48 3.96 2.16
N ALA A 140 17.65 3.40 0.97
CA ALA A 140 18.95 2.97 0.47
C ALA A 140 19.94 4.12 0.28
N GLN A 141 19.46 5.29 -0.17
CA GLN A 141 20.33 6.44 -0.46
C GLN A 141 20.57 7.34 0.75
N TYR A 142 19.56 7.53 1.59
CA TYR A 142 19.59 8.55 2.66
C TYR A 142 19.34 7.99 4.05
N GLY A 143 18.88 6.76 4.20
CA GLY A 143 18.50 6.17 5.48
C GLY A 143 19.59 6.26 6.53
N ASN A 144 20.86 6.04 6.14
CA ASN A 144 21.99 6.19 7.05
C ASN A 144 22.23 7.63 7.49
N GLN A 145 22.08 8.59 6.58
CA GLN A 145 22.25 10.02 6.90
C GLN A 145 21.14 10.51 7.83
N VAL A 146 19.90 10.08 7.57
CA VAL A 146 18.75 10.41 8.43
C VAL A 146 18.92 9.84 9.84
N ARG A 147 19.34 8.58 9.96
CA ARG A 147 19.56 7.95 11.27
C ARG A 147 20.72 8.55 12.06
N ASN A 148 21.77 8.93 11.38
CA ASN A 148 22.98 9.53 12.01
C ASN A 148 22.82 11.03 12.27
N GLY A 149 21.77 11.66 11.73
CA GLY A 149 21.54 13.09 11.78
C GLY A 149 22.42 13.85 10.79
N PHE A 150 22.12 15.13 10.66
CA PHE A 150 22.86 16.07 9.82
C PHE A 150 23.69 17.01 10.69
N SER A 151 24.84 17.42 10.21
CA SER A 151 25.75 18.31 10.94
C SER A 151 25.17 19.72 11.17
N SER A 152 24.22 20.14 10.32
CA SER A 152 23.50 21.40 10.43
C SER A 152 22.18 21.35 9.68
N MET A 153 21.31 22.35 9.89
CA MET A 153 20.07 22.51 9.15
C MET A 153 20.34 22.76 7.65
N GLU A 154 21.41 23.50 7.34
CA GLU A 154 21.83 23.77 5.96
C GLU A 154 22.20 22.47 5.24
N ALA A 155 22.95 21.58 5.90
CA ALA A 155 23.31 20.27 5.36
C ALA A 155 22.07 19.39 5.09
N PHE A 156 21.08 19.44 5.98
CA PHE A 156 19.79 18.78 5.75
C PHE A 156 19.05 19.36 4.54
N ILE A 157 18.93 20.69 4.45
CA ILE A 157 18.28 21.39 3.34
C ILE A 157 18.97 21.07 2.01
N GLU A 158 20.30 21.08 1.97
CA GLU A 158 21.08 20.75 0.77
C GLU A 158 20.83 19.30 0.32
N ALA A 159 20.84 18.34 1.25
CA ALA A 159 20.52 16.95 0.97
C ALA A 159 19.08 16.80 0.44
N ALA A 160 18.09 17.41 1.09
CA ALA A 160 16.70 17.39 0.67
C ALA A 160 16.50 18.02 -0.73
N ASN A 161 17.13 19.15 -1.00
CA ASN A 161 17.08 19.82 -2.31
C ASN A 161 17.73 18.99 -3.42
N SER A 162 18.79 18.24 -3.12
CA SER A 162 19.43 17.36 -4.11
C SER A 162 18.51 16.26 -4.59
N VAL A 163 17.61 15.78 -3.74
CA VAL A 163 16.56 14.81 -4.07
C VAL A 163 15.46 15.44 -4.92
N LEU A 164 14.96 16.62 -4.50
CA LEU A 164 13.87 17.33 -5.19
C LEU A 164 14.28 17.82 -6.59
N ASN A 165 15.52 18.25 -6.76
CA ASN A 165 16.01 18.74 -8.05
C ASN A 165 16.20 17.61 -9.10
N ARG A 166 16.21 16.34 -8.69
CA ARG A 166 16.31 15.19 -9.60
C ARG A 166 14.94 14.77 -10.18
N ARG A 167 13.86 15.34 -9.68
CA ARG A 167 12.48 15.09 -10.16
C ARG A 167 12.05 15.99 -11.32
N LYS A 168 12.92 16.87 -11.81
CA LYS A 168 12.61 17.76 -12.94
C LYS A 168 13.01 17.13 -14.27
#